data_83e0819fe2bc80c118245824901e4681
#
_entry.id   83e0819fe2bc80c118245824901e4681
#
_cell.length_a   1.000
_cell.length_b   1.000
_cell.length_c   1.000
_cell.angle_alpha   90.00
_cell.angle_beta   90.00
_cell.angle_gamma   90.00
#
_symmetry.space_group_name_H-M   'P 1'
#
loop_
_entity.id
_entity.type
_entity.pdbx_description
1 polymer ?
#
loop_
_entity_poly.entity_id
_entity_poly.type
_entity_poly.pdbx_seq_one_letter_code
_entity_poly.pdbx_strand_id
1 'polypeptide(L)'
;MSILKKTALAAATAAVFASAPALAYEAGDMMLRVGAAGVYPTSDSEEITAIAPGAKVEADDAWSLGITFSYMFTDNIGLGVLGAYPFEHDIDAKGSISSLGTVGKVKHLPPTVTLQYYFNNSTNFTPFLGAGVNYTYFFDEDTQGALSGANLDVDDSWGYAFEGGVDYNINDQWMVSGQVYYINIETEASVSAIPGKFDVDINPWVYFLSAGYKF
;
A
#
# COMPACT_ATOMS: atom_id res chain seq x y z
N MET A 1 44.83 -16.49 37.99
CA MET A 1 44.54 -17.39 36.87
C MET A 1 43.15 -17.14 36.34
N SER A 2 43.03 -16.84 35.07
CA SER A 2 41.86 -16.78 34.16
C SER A 2 41.26 -15.41 33.89
N ILE A 3 41.95 -14.55 33.13
CA ILE A 3 41.41 -13.40 32.39
C ILE A 3 41.75 -13.55 30.88
N LEU A 4 41.66 -14.73 30.31
CA LEU A 4 42.10 -14.98 28.92
C LEU A 4 41.08 -15.79 28.10
N LYS A 5 39.77 -15.62 28.29
CA LYS A 5 38.74 -16.34 27.48
C LYS A 5 37.57 -15.49 27.01
N LYS A 6 37.65 -14.15 26.99
CA LYS A 6 36.54 -13.29 26.51
C LYS A 6 36.85 -12.39 25.28
N THR A 7 37.98 -12.62 24.62
CA THR A 7 38.39 -11.78 23.46
C THR A 7 38.42 -12.47 22.12
N ALA A 8 37.77 -13.65 21.98
CA ALA A 8 37.81 -14.40 20.74
C ALA A 8 36.46 -14.44 19.97
N LEU A 9 35.43 -13.68 20.37
CA LEU A 9 34.13 -13.69 19.73
C LEU A 9 33.75 -12.37 19.04
N ALA A 10 34.64 -11.39 19.04
CA ALA A 10 34.37 -10.08 18.40
C ALA A 10 35.07 -9.87 17.04
N ALA A 11 35.77 -10.88 16.53
CA ALA A 11 36.57 -10.76 15.29
C ALA A 11 36.00 -11.52 14.08
N ALA A 12 34.82 -12.11 14.19
CA ALA A 12 34.26 -12.95 13.10
C ALA A 12 33.09 -12.31 12.31
N THR A 13 32.72 -11.05 12.60
CA THR A 13 31.58 -10.40 11.94
C THR A 13 31.98 -9.26 10.98
N ALA A 14 33.27 -9.10 10.67
CA ALA A 14 33.76 -7.98 9.84
C ALA A 14 34.32 -8.39 8.46
N ALA A 15 33.97 -9.55 7.92
CA ALA A 15 34.61 -10.04 6.71
C ALA A 15 33.66 -10.66 5.66
N VAL A 16 32.50 -10.07 5.42
CA VAL A 16 31.65 -10.43 4.25
C VAL A 16 31.02 -9.17 3.62
N PHE A 17 31.73 -8.06 3.58
CA PHE A 17 31.48 -7.03 2.57
C PHE A 17 32.54 -7.15 1.49
N ALA A 18 32.62 -8.32 0.83
CA ALA A 18 33.27 -8.38 -0.47
C ALA A 18 32.41 -7.53 -1.39
N SER A 19 33.03 -6.52 -2.00
CA SER A 19 32.46 -5.65 -3.02
C SER A 19 31.83 -6.49 -4.13
N ALA A 20 30.52 -6.77 -4.00
CA ALA A 20 29.72 -7.18 -5.14
C ALA A 20 29.75 -6.01 -6.15
N PRO A 21 29.77 -6.27 -7.46
CA PRO A 21 29.59 -5.22 -8.44
C PRO A 21 28.34 -4.43 -8.07
N ALA A 22 28.39 -3.11 -8.22
CA ALA A 22 27.25 -2.27 -7.96
C ALA A 22 26.10 -2.74 -8.87
N LEU A 23 25.05 -3.29 -8.28
CA LEU A 23 23.84 -3.77 -8.98
C LEU A 23 22.94 -2.56 -9.27
N ALA A 24 23.49 -1.58 -9.99
CA ALA A 24 22.74 -0.42 -10.43
C ALA A 24 21.70 -0.82 -11.47
N TYR A 25 20.58 -0.15 -11.47
CA TYR A 25 19.61 -0.28 -12.56
C TYR A 25 20.11 0.46 -13.78
N GLU A 26 19.77 -0.05 -14.96
CA GLU A 26 20.12 0.50 -16.25
C GLU A 26 18.86 0.81 -17.08
N ALA A 27 19.00 1.70 -18.04
CA ALA A 27 17.93 1.98 -18.99
C ALA A 27 17.51 0.69 -19.73
N GLY A 28 16.22 0.40 -19.72
CA GLY A 28 15.65 -0.81 -20.31
C GLY A 28 15.37 -1.94 -19.31
N ASP A 29 15.89 -1.86 -18.08
CA ASP A 29 15.57 -2.85 -17.04
C ASP A 29 14.07 -2.90 -16.75
N MET A 30 13.57 -4.10 -16.57
CA MET A 30 12.20 -4.40 -16.14
C MET A 30 12.22 -5.15 -14.83
N MET A 31 11.41 -4.72 -13.88
CA MET A 31 11.32 -5.34 -12.56
C MET A 31 9.89 -5.76 -12.26
N LEU A 32 9.71 -7.01 -11.91
CA LEU A 32 8.43 -7.55 -11.43
C LEU A 32 8.60 -7.91 -9.96
N ARG A 33 7.73 -7.38 -9.09
CA ARG A 33 7.72 -7.69 -7.66
C ARG A 33 6.38 -8.25 -7.26
N VAL A 34 6.35 -9.31 -6.47
CA VAL A 34 5.14 -9.97 -5.97
C VAL A 34 5.29 -10.20 -4.48
N GLY A 35 4.25 -9.88 -3.71
CA GLY A 35 4.33 -9.98 -2.27
C GLY A 35 3.03 -9.64 -1.53
N ALA A 36 3.14 -9.41 -0.22
CA ALA A 36 2.03 -9.03 0.63
C ALA A 36 1.87 -7.51 0.65
N ALA A 37 0.66 -7.03 0.42
CA ALA A 37 0.28 -5.64 0.52
C ALA A 37 -0.77 -5.46 1.63
N GLY A 38 -0.52 -4.52 2.54
CA GLY A 38 -1.44 -4.13 3.60
C GLY A 38 -1.90 -2.69 3.40
N VAL A 39 -3.21 -2.47 3.41
CA VAL A 39 -3.86 -1.16 3.30
C VAL A 39 -4.35 -0.74 4.66
N TYR A 40 -3.94 0.45 5.12
CA TYR A 40 -4.27 1.04 6.41
C TYR A 40 -4.93 2.39 6.19
N PRO A 41 -6.28 2.45 6.21
CA PRO A 41 -7.01 3.72 6.15
C PRO A 41 -6.57 4.67 7.27
N THR A 42 -6.56 5.98 7.01
CA THR A 42 -6.12 6.97 8.01
C THR A 42 -7.22 7.94 8.41
N SER A 43 -8.36 7.88 7.76
CA SER A 43 -9.47 8.81 7.97
C SER A 43 -10.78 8.07 8.17
N ASP A 44 -11.66 8.68 8.96
CA ASP A 44 -13.07 8.29 9.08
C ASP A 44 -13.89 9.04 8.01
N SER A 45 -15.13 8.62 7.78
CA SER A 45 -16.08 9.43 7.00
C SER A 45 -16.30 10.79 7.65
N GLU A 46 -16.78 11.76 6.86
CA GLU A 46 -17.44 12.93 7.43
C GLU A 46 -18.65 12.52 8.30
N GLU A 47 -19.17 13.48 9.07
CA GLU A 47 -20.32 13.23 9.93
C GLU A 47 -21.58 12.99 9.09
N ILE A 48 -22.18 11.80 9.22
CA ILE A 48 -23.41 11.42 8.52
C ILE A 48 -24.62 11.96 9.29
N THR A 49 -24.83 13.27 9.18
CA THR A 49 -25.88 14.00 9.92
C THR A 49 -27.29 13.50 9.61
N ALA A 50 -27.49 12.87 8.44
CA ALA A 50 -28.77 12.25 8.06
C ALA A 50 -29.15 11.04 8.94
N ILE A 51 -28.16 10.43 9.64
CA ILE A 51 -28.41 9.35 10.60
C ILE A 51 -28.58 9.94 12.01
N ALA A 52 -27.54 10.58 12.50
CA ALA A 52 -27.52 11.21 13.84
C ALA A 52 -26.32 12.16 13.95
N PRO A 53 -26.35 13.16 14.83
CA PRO A 53 -25.17 13.96 15.15
C PRO A 53 -24.01 13.07 15.67
N GLY A 54 -22.83 13.23 15.10
CA GLY A 54 -21.63 12.46 15.41
C GLY A 54 -21.60 11.04 14.86
N ALA A 55 -22.52 10.66 13.95
CA ALA A 55 -22.48 9.36 13.26
C ALA A 55 -21.37 9.37 12.20
N LYS A 56 -20.51 8.33 12.21
CA LYS A 56 -19.42 8.13 11.27
C LYS A 56 -19.27 6.65 10.89
N VAL A 57 -18.53 6.37 9.82
CA VAL A 57 -18.08 5.04 9.45
C VAL A 57 -16.58 5.05 9.18
N GLU A 58 -15.93 3.90 9.38
CA GLU A 58 -14.51 3.69 9.15
C GLU A 58 -14.32 2.34 8.42
N ALA A 59 -13.39 2.28 7.48
CA ALA A 59 -12.98 1.03 6.87
C ALA A 59 -11.83 0.40 7.67
N ASP A 60 -11.92 -0.89 7.93
CA ASP A 60 -10.87 -1.64 8.63
C ASP A 60 -9.64 -1.86 7.74
N ASP A 61 -8.51 -2.23 8.35
CA ASP A 61 -7.30 -2.63 7.63
C ASP A 61 -7.54 -3.88 6.79
N ALA A 62 -6.90 -3.94 5.61
CA ALA A 62 -6.98 -5.12 4.75
C ALA A 62 -5.62 -5.54 4.21
N TRP A 63 -5.47 -6.85 3.99
CA TRP A 63 -4.26 -7.43 3.40
C TRP A 63 -4.60 -8.22 2.15
N SER A 64 -3.73 -8.15 1.15
CA SER A 64 -3.90 -8.87 -0.10
C SER A 64 -2.56 -9.20 -0.76
N LEU A 65 -2.61 -9.97 -1.84
CA LEU A 65 -1.48 -10.21 -2.71
C LEU A 65 -1.30 -8.99 -3.62
N GLY A 66 -0.12 -8.35 -3.53
CA GLY A 66 0.26 -7.23 -4.39
C GLY A 66 1.23 -7.65 -5.49
N ILE A 67 1.24 -6.87 -6.54
CA ILE A 67 2.17 -6.97 -7.66
C ILE A 67 2.59 -5.57 -8.10
N THR A 68 3.90 -5.35 -8.31
CA THR A 68 4.38 -4.14 -8.98
C THR A 68 5.21 -4.50 -10.19
N PHE A 69 5.07 -3.69 -11.23
CA PHE A 69 5.93 -3.73 -12.40
C PHE A 69 6.60 -2.36 -12.56
N SER A 70 7.91 -2.35 -12.80
CA SER A 70 8.65 -1.11 -13.09
C SER A 70 9.46 -1.27 -14.36
N TYR A 71 9.50 -0.20 -15.18
CA TYR A 71 10.32 -0.11 -16.37
C TYR A 71 11.24 1.10 -16.28
N MET A 72 12.54 0.91 -16.49
CA MET A 72 13.55 1.96 -16.43
C MET A 72 13.72 2.67 -17.78
N PHE A 73 13.38 3.96 -17.84
CA PHE A 73 13.63 4.79 -19.04
C PHE A 73 15.08 5.25 -19.12
N THR A 74 15.69 5.48 -17.96
CA THR A 74 17.10 5.81 -17.78
C THR A 74 17.63 5.01 -16.60
N ASP A 75 18.90 5.10 -16.28
CA ASP A 75 19.50 4.42 -15.13
C ASP A 75 18.87 4.84 -13.79
N ASN A 76 18.20 6.00 -13.73
CA ASN A 76 17.62 6.53 -12.50
C ASN A 76 16.11 6.78 -12.57
N ILE A 77 15.51 6.84 -13.76
CA ILE A 77 14.09 7.20 -13.91
C ILE A 77 13.33 6.01 -14.48
N GLY A 78 12.29 5.61 -13.79
CA GLY A 78 11.39 4.53 -14.21
C GLY A 78 9.93 4.89 -14.07
N LEU A 79 9.07 4.04 -14.64
CA LEU A 79 7.62 4.05 -14.45
C LEU A 79 7.25 2.79 -13.66
N GLY A 80 6.55 2.99 -12.55
CA GLY A 80 6.00 1.93 -11.73
C GLY A 80 4.50 1.78 -11.91
N VAL A 81 4.01 0.56 -11.85
CA VAL A 81 2.58 0.23 -11.79
C VAL A 81 2.35 -0.71 -10.62
N LEU A 82 1.50 -0.30 -9.68
CA LEU A 82 1.02 -1.13 -8.58
C LEU A 82 -0.35 -1.70 -8.94
N GLY A 83 -0.52 -2.99 -8.75
CA GLY A 83 -1.79 -3.69 -8.74
C GLY A 83 -1.86 -4.66 -7.57
N ALA A 84 -3.04 -5.16 -7.27
CA ALA A 84 -3.24 -6.15 -6.21
C ALA A 84 -4.41 -7.07 -6.56
N TYR A 85 -4.49 -8.21 -5.89
CA TYR A 85 -5.77 -8.90 -5.77
C TYR A 85 -6.72 -8.01 -4.95
N PRO A 86 -8.04 -7.99 -5.21
CA PRO A 86 -8.96 -7.09 -4.52
C PRO A 86 -8.79 -7.11 -3.00
N PHE A 87 -8.74 -5.91 -2.41
CA PHE A 87 -8.84 -5.75 -0.97
C PHE A 87 -10.30 -5.79 -0.56
N GLU A 88 -10.61 -6.45 0.55
CA GLU A 88 -11.93 -6.45 1.16
C GLU A 88 -11.85 -5.79 2.53
N HIS A 89 -12.66 -4.78 2.76
CA HIS A 89 -12.74 -4.05 4.01
C HIS A 89 -14.11 -4.21 4.64
N ASP A 90 -14.14 -4.49 5.93
CA ASP A 90 -15.33 -4.31 6.74
C ASP A 90 -15.52 -2.82 7.03
N ILE A 91 -16.77 -2.36 7.00
CA ILE A 91 -17.15 -0.97 7.30
C ILE A 91 -17.81 -0.96 8.66
N ASP A 92 -17.14 -0.34 9.62
CA ASP A 92 -17.60 -0.24 11.00
C ASP A 92 -18.28 1.09 11.29
N ALA A 93 -19.40 1.03 12.01
CA ALA A 93 -20.05 2.20 12.57
C ALA A 93 -19.19 2.80 13.69
N LYS A 94 -18.99 4.11 13.66
CA LYS A 94 -18.20 4.88 14.63
C LYS A 94 -19.00 6.05 15.22
N GLY A 95 -18.39 6.72 16.20
CA GLY A 95 -19.02 7.86 16.86
C GLY A 95 -20.30 7.49 17.59
N SER A 96 -21.38 8.26 17.39
CA SER A 96 -22.67 8.06 18.09
C SER A 96 -23.39 6.76 17.74
N ILE A 97 -23.00 6.10 16.64
CA ILE A 97 -23.58 4.85 16.13
C ILE A 97 -22.66 3.62 16.33
N SER A 98 -21.58 3.76 17.06
CA SER A 98 -20.57 2.69 17.24
C SER A 98 -21.13 1.36 17.80
N SER A 99 -22.27 1.39 18.51
CA SER A 99 -22.94 0.20 18.99
C SER A 99 -23.53 -0.70 17.89
N LEU A 100 -23.63 -0.22 16.65
CA LEU A 100 -24.12 -0.99 15.52
C LEU A 100 -23.08 -2.01 15.00
N GLY A 101 -21.79 -1.84 15.34
CA GLY A 101 -20.69 -2.69 14.86
C GLY A 101 -20.51 -2.57 13.35
N THR A 102 -20.19 -3.68 12.69
CA THR A 102 -20.00 -3.73 11.23
C THR A 102 -21.35 -3.54 10.51
N VAL A 103 -21.39 -2.56 9.61
CA VAL A 103 -22.59 -2.14 8.88
C VAL A 103 -22.50 -2.41 7.38
N GLY A 104 -21.32 -2.74 6.87
CA GLY A 104 -21.13 -3.06 5.46
C GLY A 104 -19.78 -3.70 5.17
N LYS A 105 -19.61 -4.06 3.90
CA LYS A 105 -18.37 -4.53 3.27
C LYS A 105 -18.21 -3.92 1.91
N VAL A 106 -16.97 -3.69 1.52
CA VAL A 106 -16.64 -3.22 0.17
C VAL A 106 -15.35 -3.87 -0.31
N LYS A 107 -15.32 -4.23 -1.59
CA LYS A 107 -14.06 -4.58 -2.27
C LYS A 107 -13.59 -3.44 -3.13
N HIS A 108 -12.27 -3.28 -3.22
CA HIS A 108 -11.68 -2.31 -4.12
C HIS A 108 -10.38 -2.78 -4.76
N LEU A 109 -10.07 -2.18 -5.90
CA LEU A 109 -8.81 -2.30 -6.62
C LEU A 109 -8.24 -0.90 -6.82
N PRO A 110 -7.06 -0.57 -6.24
CA PRO A 110 -6.42 0.73 -6.38
C PRO A 110 -5.21 0.70 -7.35
N PRO A 111 -5.38 0.43 -8.66
CA PRO A 111 -4.26 0.55 -9.59
C PRO A 111 -3.62 1.92 -9.51
N THR A 112 -2.30 1.92 -9.34
CA THR A 112 -1.52 3.14 -9.14
C THR A 112 -0.35 3.17 -10.11
N VAL A 113 -0.14 4.30 -10.76
CA VAL A 113 0.98 4.54 -11.70
C VAL A 113 1.84 5.66 -11.16
N THR A 114 3.14 5.39 -10.98
CA THR A 114 4.11 6.34 -10.43
C THR A 114 5.29 6.55 -11.37
N LEU A 115 5.75 7.79 -11.49
CA LEU A 115 7.09 8.08 -11.99
C LEU A 115 8.06 7.94 -10.82
N GLN A 116 9.07 7.08 -10.99
CA GLN A 116 10.01 6.68 -9.95
C GLN A 116 11.40 7.24 -10.23
N TYR A 117 12.09 7.65 -9.16
CA TYR A 117 13.51 8.01 -9.21
C TYR A 117 14.30 7.10 -8.27
N TYR A 118 15.24 6.35 -8.83
CA TYR A 118 16.11 5.40 -8.15
C TYR A 118 17.46 6.04 -7.81
N PHE A 119 17.87 5.92 -6.55
CA PHE A 119 19.16 6.43 -6.06
C PHE A 119 20.21 5.34 -6.19
N ASN A 120 20.66 5.10 -7.41
CA ASN A 120 21.72 4.14 -7.70
C ASN A 120 23.00 4.45 -6.93
N ASN A 121 23.61 3.44 -6.34
CA ASN A 121 24.83 3.57 -5.54
C ASN A 121 25.64 2.26 -5.62
N SER A 122 26.79 2.22 -4.92
CA SER A 122 27.69 1.04 -4.93
C SER A 122 27.34 -0.02 -3.90
N THR A 123 26.13 -0.03 -3.35
CA THR A 123 25.67 -1.03 -2.38
C THR A 123 24.56 -1.90 -2.97
N ASN A 124 24.19 -2.97 -2.27
CA ASN A 124 23.03 -3.79 -2.66
C ASN A 124 21.68 -3.14 -2.37
N PHE A 125 21.66 -2.00 -1.66
CA PHE A 125 20.44 -1.26 -1.34
C PHE A 125 20.22 -0.15 -2.37
N THR A 126 19.10 -0.18 -3.05
CA THR A 126 18.69 0.85 -4.02
C THR A 126 17.42 1.52 -3.52
N PRO A 127 17.52 2.65 -2.80
CA PRO A 127 16.35 3.44 -2.42
C PRO A 127 15.73 4.09 -3.65
N PHE A 128 14.42 4.33 -3.58
CA PHE A 128 13.70 5.08 -4.61
C PHE A 128 12.51 5.84 -4.04
N LEU A 129 12.08 6.86 -4.76
CA LEU A 129 10.89 7.65 -4.49
C LEU A 129 10.07 7.74 -5.76
N GLY A 130 8.76 7.87 -5.60
CA GLY A 130 7.85 8.03 -6.73
C GLY A 130 6.68 8.94 -6.40
N ALA A 131 6.09 9.50 -7.46
CA ALA A 131 4.86 10.24 -7.39
C ALA A 131 4.02 9.95 -8.63
N GLY A 132 2.70 9.94 -8.48
CA GLY A 132 1.85 9.56 -9.59
C GLY A 132 0.36 9.69 -9.30
N VAL A 133 -0.41 8.88 -10.01
CA VAL A 133 -1.86 8.88 -9.98
C VAL A 133 -2.40 7.52 -9.60
N ASN A 134 -3.48 7.53 -8.85
CA ASN A 134 -4.25 6.37 -8.47
C ASN A 134 -5.65 6.48 -9.08
N TYR A 135 -6.20 5.33 -9.47
CA TYR A 135 -7.61 5.15 -9.72
C TYR A 135 -8.11 4.01 -8.86
N THR A 136 -9.07 4.27 -7.98
CA THR A 136 -9.66 3.24 -7.13
C THR A 136 -11.04 2.89 -7.64
N TYR A 137 -11.21 1.62 -8.01
CA TYR A 137 -12.48 1.03 -8.43
C TYR A 137 -13.09 0.25 -7.28
N PHE A 138 -14.31 0.61 -6.88
CA PHE A 138 -15.09 -0.06 -5.83
C PHE A 138 -16.09 -1.03 -6.45
N PHE A 139 -16.33 -2.15 -5.80
CA PHE A 139 -17.28 -3.18 -6.23
C PHE A 139 -17.60 -4.18 -5.10
N ASP A 140 -18.59 -5.05 -5.30
CA ASP A 140 -19.07 -6.03 -4.30
C ASP A 140 -19.38 -5.34 -2.96
N GLU A 141 -20.22 -4.29 -3.04
CA GLU A 141 -20.64 -3.50 -1.90
C GLU A 141 -21.85 -4.15 -1.25
N ASP A 142 -21.67 -4.65 -0.04
CA ASP A 142 -22.72 -5.31 0.72
C ASP A 142 -23.02 -4.59 2.03
N THR A 143 -24.28 -4.44 2.38
CA THR A 143 -24.71 -3.96 3.70
C THR A 143 -24.85 -5.11 4.69
N GLN A 144 -24.48 -4.85 5.94
CA GLN A 144 -24.52 -5.83 7.02
C GLN A 144 -25.21 -5.27 8.28
N GLY A 145 -25.46 -6.17 9.25
CA GLY A 145 -25.97 -5.80 10.57
C GLY A 145 -27.27 -4.99 10.48
N ALA A 146 -27.27 -3.81 11.04
CA ALA A 146 -28.43 -2.92 11.08
C ALA A 146 -28.87 -2.37 9.71
N LEU A 147 -28.00 -2.41 8.70
CA LEU A 147 -28.30 -1.97 7.33
C LEU A 147 -28.60 -3.12 6.36
N SER A 148 -28.64 -4.38 6.84
CA SER A 148 -28.88 -5.54 6.00
C SER A 148 -30.12 -5.40 5.13
N GLY A 149 -29.93 -5.59 3.80
CA GLY A 149 -30.98 -5.49 2.79
C GLY A 149 -31.16 -4.08 2.18
N ALA A 150 -30.38 -3.09 2.62
CA ALA A 150 -30.20 -1.84 1.89
C ALA A 150 -29.16 -2.04 0.76
N ASN A 151 -29.14 -1.15 -0.22
CA ASN A 151 -28.08 -1.11 -1.23
C ASN A 151 -27.05 -0.06 -0.78
N LEU A 152 -25.78 -0.47 -0.76
CA LEU A 152 -24.62 0.41 -0.63
C LEU A 152 -24.06 0.66 -2.03
N ASP A 153 -23.66 1.89 -2.32
CA ASP A 153 -23.03 2.30 -3.57
C ASP A 153 -21.90 3.27 -3.22
N VAL A 154 -20.69 3.02 -3.73
CA VAL A 154 -19.49 3.81 -3.47
C VAL A 154 -18.90 4.24 -4.81
N ASP A 155 -18.79 5.53 -5.04
CA ASP A 155 -18.27 6.07 -6.30
C ASP A 155 -16.77 5.77 -6.44
N ASP A 156 -16.30 5.57 -7.67
CA ASP A 156 -14.87 5.41 -7.97
C ASP A 156 -14.10 6.70 -7.67
N SER A 157 -12.82 6.55 -7.33
CA SER A 157 -11.96 7.67 -6.95
C SER A 157 -10.74 7.82 -7.85
N TRP A 158 -10.41 9.07 -8.18
CA TRP A 158 -9.13 9.47 -8.76
C TRP A 158 -8.35 10.29 -7.75
N GLY A 159 -7.09 9.94 -7.53
CA GLY A 159 -6.25 10.66 -6.59
C GLY A 159 -4.78 10.67 -6.99
N TYR A 160 -3.99 11.36 -6.21
CA TYR A 160 -2.54 11.32 -6.32
C TYR A 160 -1.96 10.24 -5.41
N ALA A 161 -0.75 9.79 -5.74
CA ALA A 161 -0.01 8.85 -4.93
C ALA A 161 1.44 9.29 -4.78
N PHE A 162 2.00 9.06 -3.60
CA PHE A 162 3.43 9.14 -3.32
C PHE A 162 3.94 7.77 -2.91
N GLU A 163 5.18 7.48 -3.31
CA GLU A 163 5.82 6.20 -3.07
C GLU A 163 7.22 6.42 -2.52
N GLY A 164 7.61 5.60 -1.57
CA GLY A 164 8.98 5.46 -1.13
C GLY A 164 9.31 3.99 -0.95
N GLY A 165 10.48 3.56 -1.40
CA GLY A 165 10.88 2.16 -1.30
C GLY A 165 12.37 1.95 -1.26
N VAL A 166 12.73 0.71 -0.97
CA VAL A 166 14.10 0.22 -1.04
C VAL A 166 14.11 -1.20 -1.57
N ASP A 167 14.93 -1.42 -2.58
CA ASP A 167 15.27 -2.75 -3.07
C ASP A 167 16.56 -3.22 -2.43
N TYR A 168 16.59 -4.44 -1.92
CA TYR A 168 17.79 -5.15 -1.55
C TYR A 168 18.11 -6.18 -2.63
N ASN A 169 19.08 -5.88 -3.47
CA ASN A 169 19.52 -6.74 -4.56
C ASN A 169 20.35 -7.91 -4.02
N ILE A 170 19.83 -9.14 -4.11
CA ILE A 170 20.51 -10.38 -3.70
C ILE A 170 21.57 -10.73 -4.72
N ASN A 171 21.26 -10.55 -6.00
CA ASN A 171 22.16 -10.73 -7.16
C ASN A 171 21.64 -9.85 -8.32
N ASP A 172 22.17 -10.04 -9.54
CA ASP A 172 21.82 -9.26 -10.73
C ASP A 172 20.33 -9.33 -11.11
N GLN A 173 19.62 -10.35 -10.67
CA GLN A 173 18.22 -10.61 -11.07
C GLN A 173 17.24 -10.58 -9.90
N TRP A 174 17.61 -11.10 -8.72
CA TRP A 174 16.70 -11.28 -7.60
C TRP A 174 16.86 -10.17 -6.56
N MET A 175 15.74 -9.69 -6.06
CA MET A 175 15.69 -8.69 -5.00
C MET A 175 14.60 -9.00 -3.98
N VAL A 176 14.73 -8.41 -2.79
CA VAL A 176 13.65 -8.22 -1.82
C VAL A 176 13.37 -6.73 -1.76
N SER A 177 12.10 -6.35 -1.79
CA SER A 177 11.67 -4.96 -1.83
C SER A 177 10.71 -4.64 -0.70
N GLY A 178 10.93 -3.49 -0.05
CA GLY A 178 9.99 -2.86 0.86
C GLY A 178 9.53 -1.53 0.29
N GLN A 179 8.22 -1.33 0.19
CA GLN A 179 7.62 -0.13 -0.38
C GLN A 179 6.53 0.40 0.55
N VAL A 180 6.39 1.71 0.58
CA VAL A 180 5.32 2.41 1.29
C VAL A 180 4.70 3.41 0.33
N TYR A 181 3.38 3.39 0.24
CA TYR A 181 2.60 4.35 -0.54
C TYR A 181 1.70 5.16 0.39
N TYR A 182 1.54 6.42 0.07
CA TYR A 182 0.41 7.22 0.51
C TYR A 182 -0.46 7.48 -0.71
N ILE A 183 -1.72 7.09 -0.64
CA ILE A 183 -2.67 7.21 -1.75
C ILE A 183 -3.83 8.10 -1.30
N ASN A 184 -4.08 9.18 -2.05
CA ASN A 184 -5.27 9.98 -1.83
C ASN A 184 -6.46 9.26 -2.47
N ILE A 185 -7.44 8.89 -1.63
CA ILE A 185 -8.70 8.26 -2.04
C ILE A 185 -9.83 9.01 -1.34
N GLU A 186 -10.53 9.83 -2.09
CA GLU A 186 -11.72 10.57 -1.68
C GLU A 186 -12.88 10.07 -2.53
N THR A 187 -13.97 9.65 -1.91
CA THR A 187 -15.14 9.08 -2.59
C THR A 187 -16.44 9.54 -1.95
N GLU A 188 -17.54 9.37 -2.67
CA GLU A 188 -18.89 9.54 -2.13
C GLU A 188 -19.56 8.18 -1.97
N ALA A 189 -20.21 7.96 -0.84
CA ALA A 189 -20.99 6.77 -0.58
C ALA A 189 -22.48 7.11 -0.40
N SER A 190 -23.34 6.18 -0.79
CA SER A 190 -24.78 6.26 -0.55
C SER A 190 -25.35 4.93 -0.08
N VAL A 191 -26.35 4.99 0.77
CA VAL A 191 -27.09 3.81 1.24
C VAL A 191 -28.57 4.05 1.02
N SER A 192 -29.26 3.12 0.36
CA SER A 192 -30.68 3.30 -0.02
C SER A 192 -31.62 3.57 1.16
N ALA A 193 -31.22 3.20 2.39
CA ALA A 193 -31.97 3.44 3.62
C ALA A 193 -31.72 4.87 4.22
N ILE A 194 -30.75 5.64 3.68
CA ILE A 194 -30.31 6.92 4.23
C ILE A 194 -30.40 7.97 3.13
N PRO A 195 -31.09 9.10 3.33
CA PRO A 195 -31.19 10.15 2.31
C PRO A 195 -29.83 10.81 2.03
N GLY A 196 -29.50 10.97 0.74
CA GLY A 196 -28.31 11.71 0.27
C GLY A 196 -27.06 10.83 0.13
N LYS A 197 -25.99 11.48 -0.32
CA LYS A 197 -24.64 10.94 -0.36
C LYS A 197 -23.82 11.56 0.78
N PHE A 198 -22.77 10.91 1.19
CA PHE A 198 -21.83 11.39 2.20
C PHE A 198 -20.39 11.14 1.73
N ASP A 199 -19.52 12.09 2.02
CA ASP A 199 -18.12 12.02 1.66
C ASP A 199 -17.36 11.04 2.57
N VAL A 200 -16.46 10.25 1.97
CA VAL A 200 -15.62 9.29 2.65
C VAL A 200 -14.17 9.49 2.20
N ASP A 201 -13.35 9.94 3.13
CA ASP A 201 -11.91 10.09 2.94
C ASP A 201 -11.21 8.86 3.50
N ILE A 202 -10.57 8.07 2.64
CA ILE A 202 -9.88 6.85 3.05
C ILE A 202 -8.39 7.13 3.25
N ASN A 203 -7.76 7.78 2.29
CA ASN A 203 -6.38 8.29 2.31
C ASN A 203 -5.38 7.32 2.96
N PRO A 204 -5.27 6.05 2.51
CA PRO A 204 -4.54 5.02 3.20
C PRO A 204 -3.02 5.13 3.06
N TRP A 205 -2.32 4.60 4.06
CA TRP A 205 -0.97 4.10 3.87
C TRP A 205 -1.02 2.65 3.38
N VAL A 206 -0.22 2.34 2.35
CA VAL A 206 -0.08 0.97 1.84
C VAL A 206 1.36 0.52 2.05
N TYR A 207 1.54 -0.59 2.76
CA TYR A 207 2.85 -1.22 2.96
C TYR A 207 2.94 -2.45 2.08
N PHE A 208 4.02 -2.57 1.32
CA PHE A 208 4.23 -3.69 0.41
C PHE A 208 5.60 -4.32 0.64
N LEU A 209 5.62 -5.60 1.01
CA LEU A 209 6.83 -6.39 1.14
C LEU A 209 6.82 -7.51 0.10
N SER A 210 7.86 -7.59 -0.71
CA SER A 210 7.86 -8.45 -1.90
C SER A 210 9.20 -9.06 -2.21
N ALA A 211 9.16 -10.18 -2.95
CA ALA A 211 10.28 -10.67 -3.74
C ALA A 211 10.14 -10.14 -5.18
N GLY A 212 11.25 -9.75 -5.77
CA GLY A 212 11.29 -9.19 -7.12
C GLY A 212 12.31 -9.88 -8.02
N TYR A 213 12.05 -9.78 -9.31
CA TYR A 213 12.92 -10.28 -10.37
C TYR A 213 13.13 -9.18 -11.42
N LYS A 214 14.39 -8.96 -11.78
CA LYS A 214 14.84 -8.05 -12.83
C LYS A 214 15.16 -8.84 -14.10
N PHE A 215 14.59 -8.41 -15.22
CA PHE A 215 14.79 -9.01 -16.55
C PHE A 215 15.81 -8.23 -17.35
#